data_eba1cd09e18508d2406af7c81cc62e7e
#
_entry.id   eba1cd09e18508d2406af7c81cc62e7e
#
_cell.length_a   1.000
_cell.length_b   1.000
_cell.length_c   1.000
_cell.angle_alpha   90.00
_cell.angle_beta   90.00
_cell.angle_gamma   90.00
#
_symmetry.space_group_name_H-M   'P 1'
#
loop_
_entity.id
_entity.type
_entity.pdbx_description
1 polymer ?
#
loop_
_entity_poly.entity_id
_entity_poly.type
_entity_poly.pdbx_seq_one_letter_code
_entity_poly.pdbx_strand_id
1 'polypeptide(L)'
;MWEVRVTPAGDFDNHALEYEHISVEPLSGAMGAEVVGVRLPELSDAAFEEFKQALYRHKMIYLKDQFLTHAEHETFGARLGPFAVDAYTQGVPGHREVHPIIKEAETKSASLFGGGWHTDSPFLEEPPAITTLRAVEVPPFGGDTSWANCALAFRHLSKTYQDMLRPLRVWMSASNNYRTQEKLLGKAIPFANQEEFEQGMRGTFHPLVRTHPETGEESLYICDTYAAGIEGMTTHEAKPIIDFLVAHCTQAAFTCRLRWEAGMVALWDNRAAMHLGPNDYDGYRREMYRTTTAGTKPV
;
A
#
# COMPACT_ATOMS: atom_id res chain seq x y z
N MET A 1 19.15 -33.80 -6.25
CA MET A 1 20.14 -32.74 -5.92
C MET A 1 19.37 -31.61 -5.25
N TRP A 2 19.74 -31.24 -4.03
CA TRP A 2 19.08 -30.12 -3.32
C TRP A 2 19.62 -28.82 -3.92
N GLU A 3 18.78 -28.05 -4.60
CA GLU A 3 19.17 -26.74 -5.10
C GLU A 3 18.93 -25.71 -3.98
N VAL A 4 20.02 -25.18 -3.43
CA VAL A 4 19.95 -24.08 -2.46
C VAL A 4 19.91 -22.78 -3.23
N ARG A 5 18.75 -22.13 -3.28
CA ARG A 5 18.61 -20.78 -3.83
C ARG A 5 19.00 -19.77 -2.76
N VAL A 6 19.98 -18.94 -3.07
CA VAL A 6 20.49 -17.90 -2.16
C VAL A 6 19.79 -16.57 -2.40
N THR A 7 19.27 -16.35 -3.60
CA THR A 7 18.56 -15.14 -4.00
C THR A 7 17.28 -15.52 -4.73
N PRO A 8 16.25 -14.65 -4.72
CA PRO A 8 15.11 -14.82 -5.60
C PRO A 8 15.58 -14.92 -7.03
N ALA A 9 15.37 -16.06 -7.65
CA ALA A 9 15.60 -16.27 -9.08
C ALA A 9 14.32 -16.84 -9.65
N GLY A 10 13.81 -16.28 -10.71
CA GLY A 10 12.61 -16.81 -11.32
C GLY A 10 11.84 -15.79 -12.14
N ASP A 11 10.60 -16.10 -12.38
CA ASP A 11 9.77 -15.44 -13.37
C ASP A 11 9.30 -14.07 -12.90
N PHE A 12 10.07 -13.06 -13.28
CA PHE A 12 9.67 -11.66 -13.18
C PHE A 12 8.83 -11.36 -14.43
N ASP A 13 7.53 -11.29 -14.24
CA ASP A 13 6.55 -11.21 -15.35
C ASP A 13 5.80 -9.89 -15.42
N ASN A 14 6.40 -8.80 -14.92
CA ASN A 14 5.77 -7.47 -14.95
C ASN A 14 5.69 -6.85 -16.36
N HIS A 15 5.47 -7.66 -17.39
CA HIS A 15 5.24 -7.18 -18.75
C HIS A 15 3.85 -6.56 -18.87
N ALA A 16 3.74 -5.45 -19.61
CA ALA A 16 2.45 -4.91 -20.00
C ALA A 16 1.71 -5.90 -20.89
N LEU A 17 0.39 -5.95 -20.73
CA LEU A 17 -0.50 -6.59 -21.72
C LEU A 17 -0.66 -5.67 -22.92
N GLU A 18 -1.18 -6.21 -24.02
CA GLU A 18 -1.69 -5.39 -25.12
C GLU A 18 -3.05 -4.82 -24.69
N TYR A 19 -3.12 -3.48 -24.60
CA TYR A 19 -4.33 -2.73 -24.29
C TYR A 19 -4.79 -1.98 -25.55
N GLU A 20 -6.08 -1.82 -25.73
CA GLU A 20 -6.66 -1.12 -26.88
C GLU A 20 -6.79 0.39 -26.63
N HIS A 21 -7.07 0.79 -25.38
CA HIS A 21 -7.45 2.16 -25.02
C HIS A 21 -6.42 2.89 -24.16
N ILE A 22 -5.43 2.18 -23.60
CA ILE A 22 -4.37 2.78 -22.79
C ILE A 22 -2.99 2.27 -23.22
N SER A 23 -1.94 3.02 -22.91
CA SER A 23 -0.56 2.57 -23.05
C SER A 23 0.05 2.39 -21.66
N VAL A 24 0.76 1.28 -21.46
CA VAL A 24 1.33 0.92 -20.16
C VAL A 24 2.79 0.57 -20.30
N GLU A 25 3.65 1.26 -19.53
CA GLU A 25 5.10 1.08 -19.52
C GLU A 25 5.54 0.54 -18.15
N PRO A 26 6.07 -0.70 -18.05
CA PRO A 26 6.54 -1.27 -16.78
C PRO A 26 7.64 -0.43 -16.13
N LEU A 27 7.53 -0.18 -14.81
CA LEU A 27 8.52 0.56 -14.03
C LEU A 27 9.70 -0.31 -13.59
N SER A 28 9.43 -1.55 -13.21
CA SER A 28 10.46 -2.53 -12.81
C SER A 28 10.04 -3.95 -13.19
N GLY A 29 10.95 -4.90 -13.14
CA GLY A 29 10.64 -6.32 -13.38
C GLY A 29 9.70 -6.93 -12.34
N ALA A 30 9.64 -6.37 -11.13
CA ALA A 30 8.86 -6.91 -10.02
C ALA A 30 7.41 -6.43 -10.01
N MET A 31 7.20 -5.14 -10.29
CA MET A 31 5.91 -4.46 -10.20
C MET A 31 6.01 -3.01 -10.67
N GLY A 32 4.86 -2.36 -10.71
CA GLY A 32 4.73 -0.95 -11.04
C GLY A 32 4.73 -0.69 -12.54
N ALA A 33 3.91 0.26 -12.99
CA ALA A 33 3.89 0.71 -14.38
C ALA A 33 3.40 2.15 -14.47
N GLU A 34 3.83 2.85 -15.52
CA GLU A 34 3.27 4.14 -15.95
C GLU A 34 2.12 3.89 -16.93
N VAL A 35 0.98 4.52 -16.69
CA VAL A 35 -0.09 4.60 -17.68
C VAL A 35 0.07 5.92 -18.44
N VAL A 36 0.34 5.84 -19.74
CA VAL A 36 0.77 6.96 -20.55
C VAL A 36 -0.36 7.46 -21.47
N GLY A 37 -0.40 8.77 -21.68
CA GLY A 37 -1.24 9.38 -22.73
C GLY A 37 -2.71 9.53 -22.36
N VAL A 38 -3.09 9.33 -21.09
CA VAL A 38 -4.48 9.47 -20.63
C VAL A 38 -4.60 10.50 -19.49
N ARG A 39 -5.79 11.08 -19.39
CA ARG A 39 -6.21 11.92 -18.27
C ARG A 39 -7.29 11.20 -17.48
N LEU A 40 -7.09 11.09 -16.15
CA LEU A 40 -8.02 10.33 -15.29
C LEU A 40 -9.47 10.81 -15.37
N PRO A 41 -9.77 12.14 -15.40
CA PRO A 41 -11.15 12.61 -15.54
C PRO A 41 -11.79 12.29 -16.89
N GLU A 42 -10.99 12.01 -17.91
CA GLU A 42 -11.42 11.82 -19.30
C GLU A 42 -11.48 10.34 -19.72
N LEU A 43 -11.13 9.41 -18.83
CA LEU A 43 -11.15 7.97 -19.12
C LEU A 43 -12.56 7.50 -19.47
N SER A 44 -12.73 6.97 -20.68
CA SER A 44 -13.93 6.23 -21.07
C SER A 44 -14.12 4.98 -20.20
N ASP A 45 -15.30 4.38 -20.20
CA ASP A 45 -15.52 3.16 -19.41
C ASP A 45 -14.66 2.00 -19.92
N ALA A 46 -14.45 1.88 -21.23
CA ALA A 46 -13.57 0.85 -21.80
C ALA A 46 -12.12 1.05 -21.37
N ALA A 47 -11.57 2.28 -21.45
CA ALA A 47 -10.23 2.60 -20.96
C ALA A 47 -10.11 2.41 -19.45
N PHE A 48 -11.17 2.66 -18.69
CA PHE A 48 -11.18 2.45 -17.24
C PHE A 48 -11.12 0.96 -16.85
N GLU A 49 -11.77 0.08 -17.60
CA GLU A 49 -11.66 -1.37 -17.37
C GLU A 49 -10.23 -1.87 -17.63
N GLU A 50 -9.59 -1.42 -18.72
CA GLU A 50 -8.18 -1.73 -18.99
C GLU A 50 -7.25 -1.13 -17.92
N PHE A 51 -7.56 0.06 -17.43
CA PHE A 51 -6.85 0.71 -16.36
C PHE A 51 -6.88 -0.11 -15.05
N LYS A 52 -8.04 -0.68 -14.69
CA LYS A 52 -8.16 -1.60 -13.53
C LYS A 52 -7.35 -2.88 -13.77
N GLN A 53 -7.40 -3.45 -14.96
CA GLN A 53 -6.59 -4.63 -15.30
C GLN A 53 -5.10 -4.32 -15.17
N ALA A 54 -4.64 -3.16 -15.62
CA ALA A 54 -3.25 -2.72 -15.45
C ALA A 54 -2.88 -2.57 -13.97
N LEU A 55 -3.76 -1.97 -13.15
CA LEU A 55 -3.55 -1.85 -11.70
C LEU A 55 -3.41 -3.23 -11.03
N TYR A 56 -4.31 -4.16 -11.32
CA TYR A 56 -4.27 -5.50 -10.72
C TYR A 56 -3.05 -6.29 -11.18
N ARG A 57 -2.65 -6.16 -12.45
CA ARG A 57 -1.46 -6.81 -12.97
C ARG A 57 -0.18 -6.27 -12.35
N HIS A 58 -0.01 -4.96 -12.38
CA HIS A 58 1.23 -4.29 -11.95
C HIS A 58 1.26 -3.97 -10.45
N LYS A 59 0.16 -4.18 -9.69
CA LYS A 59 -0.04 -3.93 -8.25
C LYS A 59 0.06 -2.46 -7.86
N MET A 60 0.75 -1.65 -8.64
CA MET A 60 0.86 -0.21 -8.54
C MET A 60 0.98 0.37 -9.95
N ILE A 61 0.25 1.44 -10.22
CA ILE A 61 0.39 2.22 -11.46
C ILE A 61 0.48 3.71 -11.12
N TYR A 62 1.11 4.47 -12.00
CA TYR A 62 1.16 5.92 -11.85
C TYR A 62 0.98 6.64 -13.19
N LEU A 63 0.59 7.91 -13.12
CA LEU A 63 0.41 8.81 -14.25
C LEU A 63 1.08 10.14 -13.94
N LYS A 64 1.64 10.77 -14.96
CA LYS A 64 2.18 12.13 -14.91
C LYS A 64 1.15 13.17 -15.37
N ASP A 65 1.43 14.42 -15.09
CA ASP A 65 0.71 15.60 -15.61
C ASP A 65 -0.81 15.61 -15.38
N GLN A 66 -1.27 15.02 -14.28
CA GLN A 66 -2.70 14.93 -14.00
C GLN A 66 -3.30 16.22 -13.40
N PHE A 67 -2.61 16.88 -12.47
CA PHE A 67 -3.02 18.14 -11.81
C PHE A 67 -4.51 18.21 -11.42
N LEU A 68 -5.01 17.14 -10.81
CA LEU A 68 -6.42 17.01 -10.43
C LEU A 68 -6.83 18.04 -9.37
N THR A 69 -8.04 18.57 -9.49
CA THR A 69 -8.75 19.22 -8.38
C THR A 69 -9.19 18.19 -7.34
N HIS A 70 -9.65 18.63 -6.17
CA HIS A 70 -10.24 17.72 -5.18
C HIS A 70 -11.49 17.02 -5.72
N ALA A 71 -12.34 17.74 -6.46
CA ALA A 71 -13.56 17.19 -7.05
C ALA A 71 -13.27 16.11 -8.10
N GLU A 72 -12.28 16.34 -8.97
CA GLU A 72 -11.86 15.34 -9.97
C GLU A 72 -11.26 14.11 -9.31
N HIS A 73 -10.43 14.30 -8.25
CA HIS A 73 -9.85 13.19 -7.48
C HIS A 73 -10.92 12.34 -6.80
N GLU A 74 -11.90 12.99 -6.15
CA GLU A 74 -13.02 12.32 -5.49
C GLU A 74 -13.92 11.60 -6.50
N THR A 75 -14.26 12.25 -7.62
CA THR A 75 -15.06 11.66 -8.70
C THR A 75 -14.35 10.44 -9.30
N PHE A 76 -13.05 10.52 -9.55
CA PHE A 76 -12.28 9.38 -10.07
C PHE A 76 -12.21 8.25 -9.03
N GLY A 77 -11.94 8.56 -7.76
CA GLY A 77 -11.92 7.58 -6.68
C GLY A 77 -13.23 6.80 -6.57
N ALA A 78 -14.38 7.46 -6.72
CA ALA A 78 -15.69 6.83 -6.70
C ALA A 78 -15.92 5.80 -7.83
N ARG A 79 -15.24 5.93 -8.97
CA ARG A 79 -15.28 4.92 -10.06
C ARG A 79 -14.58 3.61 -9.68
N LEU A 80 -13.60 3.66 -8.76
CA LEU A 80 -12.87 2.47 -8.29
C LEU A 80 -13.68 1.65 -7.28
N GLY A 81 -14.66 2.27 -6.63
CA GLY A 81 -15.55 1.63 -5.65
C GLY A 81 -16.02 2.58 -4.55
N PRO A 82 -16.82 2.09 -3.60
CA PRO A 82 -17.19 2.84 -2.39
C PRO A 82 -15.93 3.28 -1.65
N PHE A 83 -15.98 4.44 -1.01
CA PHE A 83 -14.86 4.90 -0.19
C PHE A 83 -14.76 4.15 1.13
N ALA A 84 -13.53 3.90 1.57
CA ALA A 84 -13.22 3.38 2.89
C ALA A 84 -13.25 4.50 3.94
N VAL A 85 -13.54 4.14 5.18
CA VAL A 85 -13.34 5.07 6.30
C VAL A 85 -11.85 5.22 6.59
N ASP A 86 -11.35 6.46 6.63
CA ASP A 86 -9.97 6.73 7.04
C ASP A 86 -9.91 6.83 8.58
N ALA A 87 -9.12 5.95 9.19
CA ALA A 87 -9.00 5.89 10.65
C ALA A 87 -8.24 7.08 11.25
N TYR A 88 -7.38 7.75 10.48
CA TYR A 88 -6.39 8.69 11.00
C TYR A 88 -6.66 10.15 10.65
N THR A 89 -7.25 10.42 9.49
CA THR A 89 -7.41 11.79 8.97
C THR A 89 -8.86 12.10 8.63
N GLN A 90 -9.20 13.39 8.68
CA GLN A 90 -10.46 13.90 8.16
C GLN A 90 -10.24 14.43 6.74
N GLY A 91 -11.25 14.28 5.89
CA GLY A 91 -11.24 14.84 4.55
C GLY A 91 -11.19 16.36 4.55
N VAL A 92 -10.77 16.94 3.43
CA VAL A 92 -10.71 18.40 3.28
C VAL A 92 -12.12 19.00 3.22
N PRO A 93 -12.31 20.26 3.64
CA PRO A 93 -13.60 20.93 3.55
C PRO A 93 -14.20 20.87 2.15
N GLY A 94 -15.43 20.38 2.04
CA GLY A 94 -16.16 20.24 0.78
C GLY A 94 -15.88 18.93 0.01
N HIS A 95 -14.86 18.15 0.40
CA HIS A 95 -14.48 16.86 -0.21
C HIS A 95 -14.09 15.86 0.87
N ARG A 96 -15.11 15.26 1.47
CA ARG A 96 -14.97 14.42 2.65
C ARG A 96 -14.02 13.22 2.45
N GLU A 97 -13.99 12.69 1.24
CA GLU A 97 -13.24 11.48 0.91
C GLU A 97 -11.80 11.77 0.44
N VAL A 98 -11.43 13.06 0.34
CA VAL A 98 -10.08 13.48 -0.04
C VAL A 98 -9.28 13.83 1.21
N HIS A 99 -8.33 13.00 1.58
CA HIS A 99 -7.57 13.11 2.83
C HIS A 99 -6.19 13.74 2.62
N PRO A 100 -5.81 14.78 3.39
CA PRO A 100 -4.51 15.42 3.25
C PRO A 100 -3.38 14.58 3.86
N ILE A 101 -2.27 14.48 3.13
CA ILE A 101 -1.00 13.91 3.59
C ILE A 101 0.05 14.99 3.42
N ILE A 102 0.13 15.88 4.41
CA ILE A 102 0.94 17.10 4.32
C ILE A 102 2.01 17.08 5.43
N LYS A 103 3.24 17.39 5.03
CA LYS A 103 4.33 17.74 5.94
C LYS A 103 4.81 19.14 5.62
N GLU A 104 4.75 20.05 6.58
CA GLU A 104 5.32 21.38 6.45
C GLU A 104 6.85 21.37 6.56
N ALA A 105 7.52 22.33 5.93
CA ALA A 105 8.98 22.40 5.88
C ALA A 105 9.63 22.47 7.28
N GLU A 106 8.98 23.14 8.21
CA GLU A 106 9.44 23.33 9.59
C GLU A 106 9.20 22.11 10.48
N THR A 107 8.41 21.15 10.01
CA THR A 107 8.08 19.95 10.78
C THR A 107 9.31 19.06 10.88
N LYS A 108 9.88 19.00 12.08
CA LYS A 108 10.93 18.04 12.45
C LYS A 108 10.26 16.90 13.21
N SER A 109 9.94 15.84 12.52
CA SER A 109 9.38 14.64 13.13
C SER A 109 10.34 13.47 12.95
N ALA A 110 10.68 12.81 14.04
CA ALA A 110 11.43 11.56 13.99
C ALA A 110 10.64 10.40 13.34
N SER A 111 9.32 10.57 13.25
CA SER A 111 8.42 9.59 12.65
C SER A 111 7.33 10.30 11.87
N LEU A 112 7.13 9.88 10.64
CA LEU A 112 5.99 10.24 9.82
C LEU A 112 5.04 9.04 9.66
N PHE A 113 3.78 9.35 9.40
CA PHE A 113 2.83 8.39 8.89
C PHE A 113 3.40 7.72 7.64
N GLY A 114 3.37 6.38 7.59
CA GLY A 114 3.87 5.63 6.44
C GLY A 114 5.38 5.42 6.39
N GLY A 115 6.14 5.78 7.46
CA GLY A 115 7.59 5.60 7.51
C GLY A 115 8.09 4.16 7.67
N GLY A 116 7.21 3.20 7.96
CA GLY A 116 7.49 1.76 7.98
C GLY A 116 6.78 1.05 6.83
N TRP A 117 7.23 -0.15 6.46
CA TRP A 117 6.53 -0.99 5.47
C TRP A 117 5.15 -1.38 5.98
N HIS A 118 4.10 -1.00 5.25
CA HIS A 118 2.72 -1.24 5.64
C HIS A 118 1.80 -1.41 4.43
N THR A 119 0.63 -1.94 4.69
CA THR A 119 -0.58 -1.78 3.89
C THR A 119 -1.57 -0.93 4.67
N ASP A 120 -2.48 -0.23 4.01
CA ASP A 120 -3.38 0.72 4.68
C ASP A 120 -4.37 0.01 5.59
N SER A 121 -4.45 0.46 6.84
CA SER A 121 -5.41 0.05 7.88
C SER A 121 -5.74 -1.46 7.94
N PRO A 122 -4.74 -2.36 7.93
CA PRO A 122 -4.99 -3.81 7.90
C PRO A 122 -5.61 -4.36 9.19
N PHE A 123 -5.73 -3.54 10.22
CA PHE A 123 -6.35 -3.88 11.49
C PHE A 123 -7.89 -3.84 11.45
N LEU A 124 -8.49 -3.31 10.37
CA LEU A 124 -9.94 -3.32 10.15
C LEU A 124 -10.41 -4.72 9.70
N GLU A 125 -11.67 -5.08 9.96
CA GLU A 125 -12.25 -6.34 9.48
C GLU A 125 -12.31 -6.39 7.96
N GLU A 126 -12.61 -5.25 7.32
CA GLU A 126 -12.62 -5.04 5.87
C GLU A 126 -11.59 -3.95 5.52
N PRO A 127 -10.31 -4.33 5.39
CA PRO A 127 -9.27 -3.38 5.09
C PRO A 127 -9.45 -2.72 3.73
N PRO A 128 -8.96 -1.48 3.53
CA PRO A 128 -9.01 -0.80 2.25
C PRO A 128 -8.45 -1.62 1.08
N ALA A 129 -9.06 -1.45 -0.11
CA ALA A 129 -8.63 -2.13 -1.33
C ALA A 129 -7.60 -1.29 -2.10
N ILE A 130 -8.01 -0.17 -2.66
CA ILE A 130 -7.17 0.64 -3.54
C ILE A 130 -6.96 2.01 -2.93
N THR A 131 -5.73 2.45 -2.89
CA THR A 131 -5.36 3.83 -2.53
C THR A 131 -4.96 4.59 -3.77
N THR A 132 -5.50 5.80 -3.93
CA THR A 132 -5.11 6.77 -4.95
C THR A 132 -4.45 7.96 -4.25
N LEU A 133 -3.20 8.26 -4.58
CA LEU A 133 -2.42 9.36 -4.00
C LEU A 133 -2.00 10.31 -5.11
N ARG A 134 -2.36 11.60 -5.00
CA ARG A 134 -1.91 12.64 -5.93
C ARG A 134 -0.92 13.59 -5.28
N ALA A 135 0.09 14.01 -6.04
CA ALA A 135 1.11 14.94 -5.63
C ALA A 135 0.75 16.37 -6.07
N VAL A 136 0.77 17.33 -5.13
CA VAL A 136 0.57 18.75 -5.38
C VAL A 136 1.89 19.51 -5.26
N GLU A 137 2.60 19.32 -4.16
CA GLU A 137 3.93 19.84 -3.93
C GLU A 137 4.86 18.74 -3.43
N VAL A 138 6.04 18.65 -4.02
CA VAL A 138 7.02 17.61 -3.68
C VAL A 138 8.39 18.24 -3.44
N PRO A 139 9.20 17.66 -2.54
CA PRO A 139 10.56 18.13 -2.31
C PRO A 139 11.44 17.91 -3.56
N PRO A 140 12.52 18.68 -3.73
CA PRO A 140 13.43 18.56 -4.89
C PRO A 140 14.17 17.21 -4.90
N PHE A 141 14.27 16.55 -3.75
CA PHE A 141 14.82 15.18 -3.53
C PHE A 141 14.22 14.59 -2.27
N GLY A 142 14.20 13.26 -2.19
CA GLY A 142 13.57 12.52 -1.10
C GLY A 142 12.04 12.53 -1.20
N GLY A 143 11.36 11.97 -0.20
CA GLY A 143 9.91 11.85 -0.16
C GLY A 143 9.33 10.91 -1.22
N ASP A 144 10.16 10.05 -1.80
CA ASP A 144 9.75 8.99 -2.72
C ASP A 144 8.79 8.02 -2.03
N THR A 145 8.16 7.15 -2.80
CA THR A 145 7.45 6.00 -2.24
C THR A 145 7.98 4.71 -2.85
N SER A 146 8.16 3.70 -2.02
CA SER A 146 8.52 2.35 -2.44
C SER A 146 7.35 1.41 -2.22
N TRP A 147 7.17 0.45 -3.14
CA TRP A 147 6.18 -0.63 -3.01
C TRP A 147 6.87 -1.99 -3.10
N ALA A 148 6.29 -2.98 -2.43
CA ALA A 148 6.73 -4.37 -2.46
C ALA A 148 5.60 -5.28 -2.94
N ASN A 149 5.88 -6.13 -3.93
CA ASN A 149 4.95 -7.10 -4.50
C ASN A 149 4.87 -8.35 -3.61
N CYS A 150 3.87 -8.38 -2.72
CA CYS A 150 3.68 -9.48 -1.77
C CYS A 150 3.23 -10.79 -2.44
N ALA A 151 2.59 -10.72 -3.61
CA ALA A 151 2.22 -11.89 -4.39
C ALA A 151 3.45 -12.53 -5.05
N LEU A 152 4.31 -11.74 -5.70
CA LEU A 152 5.57 -12.21 -6.24
C LEU A 152 6.46 -12.79 -5.14
N ALA A 153 6.59 -12.11 -4.01
CA ALA A 153 7.34 -12.59 -2.85
C ALA A 153 6.81 -13.95 -2.36
N PHE A 154 5.50 -14.15 -2.28
CA PHE A 154 4.92 -15.43 -1.92
C PHE A 154 5.27 -16.55 -2.90
N ARG A 155 5.17 -16.30 -4.21
CA ARG A 155 5.54 -17.27 -5.26
C ARG A 155 7.01 -17.72 -5.18
N HIS A 156 7.89 -16.84 -4.67
CA HIS A 156 9.33 -17.12 -4.52
C HIS A 156 9.71 -17.81 -3.21
N LEU A 157 8.77 -18.07 -2.31
CA LEU A 157 8.99 -18.97 -1.18
C LEU A 157 9.04 -20.43 -1.66
N SER A 158 9.76 -21.28 -0.93
CA SER A 158 9.71 -22.71 -1.18
C SER A 158 8.29 -23.26 -1.00
N LYS A 159 7.94 -24.29 -1.74
CA LYS A 159 6.61 -24.96 -1.61
C LYS A 159 6.30 -25.36 -0.18
N THR A 160 7.28 -25.89 0.55
CA THR A 160 7.13 -26.25 1.97
C THR A 160 6.76 -25.04 2.83
N TYR A 161 7.40 -23.89 2.56
CA TYR A 161 7.13 -22.67 3.32
C TYR A 161 5.75 -22.11 2.97
N GLN A 162 5.37 -22.10 1.69
CA GLN A 162 4.04 -21.70 1.25
C GLN A 162 2.95 -22.54 1.94
N ASP A 163 3.11 -23.88 1.98
CA ASP A 163 2.15 -24.79 2.59
C ASP A 163 2.05 -24.62 4.12
N MET A 164 3.16 -24.29 4.77
CA MET A 164 3.19 -23.95 6.19
C MET A 164 2.43 -22.64 6.50
N LEU A 165 2.52 -21.66 5.61
CA LEU A 165 1.95 -20.32 5.86
C LEU A 165 0.45 -20.24 5.58
N ARG A 166 -0.09 -20.99 4.61
CA ARG A 166 -1.50 -20.91 4.20
C ARG A 166 -2.52 -21.09 5.34
N PRO A 167 -2.36 -21.99 6.31
CA PRO A 167 -3.31 -22.12 7.41
C PRO A 167 -3.14 -21.07 8.51
N LEU A 168 -2.08 -20.25 8.47
CA LEU A 168 -1.80 -19.29 9.54
C LEU A 168 -2.64 -18.02 9.40
N ARG A 169 -2.96 -17.43 10.56
CA ARG A 169 -3.63 -16.14 10.63
C ARG A 169 -2.77 -15.16 11.39
N VAL A 170 -2.54 -13.98 10.80
CA VAL A 170 -1.77 -12.90 11.39
C VAL A 170 -2.69 -11.95 12.14
N TRP A 171 -2.30 -11.54 13.34
CA TRP A 171 -2.96 -10.49 14.11
C TRP A 171 -2.43 -9.13 13.67
N MET A 172 -3.28 -8.35 13.00
CA MET A 172 -3.00 -6.99 12.58
C MET A 172 -3.55 -6.02 13.62
N SER A 173 -2.70 -5.17 14.18
CA SER A 173 -3.09 -4.21 15.22
C SER A 173 -2.30 -2.91 15.14
N ALA A 174 -2.99 -1.80 15.34
CA ALA A 174 -2.36 -0.48 15.44
C ALA A 174 -1.66 -0.24 16.80
N SER A 175 -1.88 -1.11 17.80
CA SER A 175 -1.47 -0.88 19.18
C SER A 175 0.04 -0.65 19.35
N ASN A 176 0.88 -1.44 18.67
CA ASN A 176 2.33 -1.32 18.76
C ASN A 176 2.84 -0.06 18.07
N ASN A 177 2.29 0.23 16.88
CA ASN A 177 2.61 1.45 16.15
C ASN A 177 2.18 2.68 16.94
N TYR A 178 0.95 2.69 17.46
CA TYR A 178 0.42 3.77 18.28
C TYR A 178 1.31 4.08 19.48
N ARG A 179 1.65 3.07 20.30
CA ARG A 179 2.51 3.24 21.48
C ARG A 179 3.91 3.74 21.12
N THR A 180 4.46 3.26 20.01
CA THR A 180 5.80 3.69 19.55
C THR A 180 5.75 5.16 19.11
N GLN A 181 4.75 5.55 18.34
CA GLN A 181 4.56 6.92 17.89
C GLN A 181 4.27 7.87 19.05
N GLU A 182 3.37 7.48 19.97
CA GLU A 182 3.09 8.26 21.18
C GLU A 182 4.36 8.53 22.01
N LYS A 183 5.20 7.51 22.17
CA LYS A 183 6.48 7.63 22.87
C LYS A 183 7.46 8.57 22.14
N LEU A 184 7.55 8.47 20.81
CA LEU A 184 8.46 9.29 20.01
C LEU A 184 8.01 10.75 19.94
N LEU A 185 6.70 11.00 19.83
CA LEU A 185 6.14 12.33 19.69
C LEU A 185 5.84 13.02 21.03
N GLY A 186 5.87 12.27 22.15
CA GLY A 186 5.51 12.76 23.47
C GLY A 186 4.04 13.19 23.61
N LYS A 187 3.18 12.77 22.68
CA LYS A 187 1.74 13.07 22.67
C LYS A 187 0.97 11.95 21.97
N ALA A 188 -0.33 11.82 22.32
CA ALA A 188 -1.23 10.92 21.63
C ALA A 188 -1.38 11.29 20.15
N ILE A 189 -1.43 10.27 19.27
CA ILE A 189 -1.76 10.46 17.87
C ILE A 189 -3.27 10.62 17.77
N PRO A 190 -3.77 11.68 17.12
CA PRO A 190 -5.19 11.80 16.89
C PRO A 190 -5.67 10.71 15.92
N PHE A 191 -6.81 10.12 16.25
CA PHE A 191 -7.62 9.36 15.30
C PHE A 191 -8.81 10.24 14.90
N ALA A 192 -9.19 10.14 13.65
CA ALA A 192 -10.32 10.91 13.15
C ALA A 192 -11.66 10.38 13.70
N ASN A 193 -11.68 9.10 14.08
CA ASN A 193 -12.88 8.39 14.46
C ASN A 193 -12.59 7.42 15.62
N GLN A 194 -13.44 7.47 16.66
CA GLN A 194 -13.27 6.69 17.88
C GLN A 194 -13.48 5.17 17.65
N GLU A 195 -14.41 4.81 16.77
CA GLU A 195 -14.72 3.40 16.48
C GLU A 195 -13.54 2.69 15.79
N GLU A 196 -12.97 3.31 14.77
CA GLU A 196 -11.77 2.79 14.09
C GLU A 196 -10.55 2.79 15.02
N PHE A 197 -10.45 3.76 15.94
CA PHE A 197 -9.41 3.74 16.96
C PHE A 197 -9.53 2.50 17.83
N GLU A 198 -10.71 2.25 18.40
CA GLU A 198 -10.93 1.09 19.26
C GLU A 198 -10.72 -0.22 18.52
N GLN A 199 -11.18 -0.31 17.27
CA GLN A 199 -10.95 -1.48 16.41
C GLN A 199 -9.45 -1.64 16.12
N GLY A 200 -8.76 -0.58 15.75
CA GLY A 200 -7.32 -0.59 15.51
C GLY A 200 -6.51 -1.04 16.71
N MET A 201 -6.91 -0.62 17.92
CA MET A 201 -6.26 -1.04 19.16
C MET A 201 -6.53 -2.49 19.51
N ARG A 202 -7.74 -3.01 19.24
CA ARG A 202 -8.05 -4.45 19.39
C ARG A 202 -7.35 -5.29 18.32
N GLY A 203 -7.33 -4.78 17.10
CA GLY A 203 -6.82 -5.48 15.93
C GLY A 203 -7.73 -6.61 15.44
N THR A 204 -7.35 -7.20 14.33
CA THR A 204 -8.12 -8.26 13.64
C THR A 204 -7.19 -9.36 13.16
N PHE A 205 -7.63 -10.62 13.25
CA PHE A 205 -6.95 -11.75 12.64
C PHE A 205 -7.35 -11.90 11.17
N HIS A 206 -6.35 -11.89 10.29
CA HIS A 206 -6.53 -12.13 8.85
C HIS A 206 -5.73 -13.36 8.41
N PRO A 207 -6.08 -14.01 7.28
CA PRO A 207 -5.21 -15.00 6.67
C PRO A 207 -3.83 -14.39 6.41
N LEU A 208 -2.76 -15.08 6.78
CA LEU A 208 -1.40 -14.65 6.48
C LEU A 208 -1.09 -14.73 4.98
N VAL A 209 -1.72 -15.68 4.30
CA VAL A 209 -1.77 -15.77 2.83
C VAL A 209 -3.21 -15.53 2.43
N ARG A 210 -3.48 -14.41 1.77
CA ARG A 210 -4.81 -14.05 1.27
C ARG A 210 -4.94 -14.33 -0.22
N THR A 211 -6.15 -14.63 -0.65
CA THR A 211 -6.51 -14.70 -2.07
C THR A 211 -7.03 -13.34 -2.53
N HIS A 212 -6.51 -12.84 -3.63
CA HIS A 212 -6.97 -11.59 -4.23
C HIS A 212 -8.36 -11.79 -4.87
N PRO A 213 -9.40 -11.02 -4.51
CA PRO A 213 -10.77 -11.28 -4.92
C PRO A 213 -10.99 -11.13 -6.44
N GLU A 214 -10.22 -10.28 -7.12
CA GLU A 214 -10.38 -10.01 -8.56
C GLU A 214 -9.50 -10.93 -9.43
N THR A 215 -8.30 -11.28 -8.97
CA THR A 215 -7.33 -12.02 -9.78
C THR A 215 -7.19 -13.49 -9.36
N GLY A 216 -7.63 -13.86 -8.18
CA GLY A 216 -7.41 -15.18 -7.59
C GLY A 216 -5.96 -15.45 -7.16
N GLU A 217 -5.07 -14.46 -7.25
CA GLU A 217 -3.67 -14.61 -6.92
C GLU A 217 -3.47 -14.66 -5.39
N GLU A 218 -2.64 -15.60 -4.92
CA GLU A 218 -2.24 -15.67 -3.51
C GLU A 218 -1.15 -14.64 -3.20
N SER A 219 -1.29 -13.96 -2.06
CA SER A 219 -0.37 -12.90 -1.63
C SER A 219 -0.10 -13.00 -0.14
N LEU A 220 1.14 -12.75 0.28
CA LEU A 220 1.46 -12.54 1.70
C LEU A 220 0.73 -11.31 2.21
N TYR A 221 -0.06 -11.48 3.26
CA TYR A 221 -0.73 -10.38 3.93
C TYR A 221 -0.03 -10.12 5.27
N ILE A 222 1.09 -9.41 5.18
CA ILE A 222 2.01 -9.13 6.29
C ILE A 222 2.56 -7.71 6.15
N CYS A 223 2.92 -7.06 7.24
CA CYS A 223 3.66 -5.80 7.21
C CYS A 223 4.40 -5.56 8.54
N ASP A 224 5.44 -4.73 8.50
CA ASP A 224 6.24 -4.40 9.68
C ASP A 224 5.46 -3.57 10.71
N THR A 225 4.64 -2.63 10.21
CA THR A 225 3.97 -1.63 11.07
C THR A 225 2.86 -2.22 11.94
N TYR A 226 2.09 -3.19 11.42
CA TYR A 226 0.85 -3.63 12.07
C TYR A 226 0.80 -5.13 12.40
N ALA A 227 1.69 -5.97 11.86
CA ALA A 227 1.70 -7.39 12.21
C ALA A 227 2.23 -7.59 13.64
N ALA A 228 1.33 -7.93 14.55
CA ALA A 228 1.60 -7.98 15.97
C ALA A 228 1.72 -9.40 16.54
N GLY A 229 1.31 -10.43 15.78
CA GLY A 229 1.37 -11.82 16.21
C GLY A 229 0.78 -12.80 15.19
N ILE A 230 0.85 -14.08 15.48
CA ILE A 230 0.22 -15.16 14.72
C ILE A 230 -0.71 -15.93 15.67
N GLU A 231 -1.91 -16.26 15.21
CA GLU A 231 -2.92 -16.95 16.01
C GLU A 231 -2.38 -18.28 16.57
N GLY A 232 -2.57 -18.50 17.87
CA GLY A 232 -2.13 -19.70 18.55
C GLY A 232 -0.63 -19.77 18.88
N MET A 233 0.16 -18.74 18.50
CA MET A 233 1.60 -18.68 18.78
C MET A 233 1.92 -17.66 19.89
N THR A 234 2.96 -17.94 20.67
CA THR A 234 3.57 -16.94 21.54
C THR A 234 4.30 -15.86 20.72
N THR A 235 4.51 -14.70 21.28
CA THR A 235 5.30 -13.64 20.61
C THR A 235 6.70 -14.11 20.22
N HIS A 236 7.30 -14.99 21.01
CA HIS A 236 8.64 -15.53 20.74
C HIS A 236 8.66 -16.44 19.51
N GLU A 237 7.58 -17.17 19.25
CA GLU A 237 7.43 -18.04 18.07
C GLU A 237 7.01 -17.24 16.83
N ALA A 238 6.08 -16.31 16.99
CA ALA A 238 5.53 -15.52 15.88
C ALA A 238 6.53 -14.51 15.30
N LYS A 239 7.28 -13.82 16.17
CA LYS A 239 8.17 -12.73 15.74
C LYS A 239 9.21 -13.15 14.69
N PRO A 240 9.96 -14.25 14.82
CA PRO A 240 10.91 -14.67 13.78
C PRO A 240 10.27 -14.94 12.42
N ILE A 241 9.02 -15.45 12.40
CA ILE A 241 8.27 -15.70 11.16
C ILE A 241 7.89 -14.36 10.52
N ILE A 242 7.34 -13.43 11.30
CA ILE A 242 6.96 -12.10 10.82
C ILE A 242 8.18 -11.35 10.29
N ASP A 243 9.27 -11.29 11.05
CA ASP A 243 10.51 -10.61 10.67
C ASP A 243 11.09 -11.18 9.36
N PHE A 244 11.11 -12.52 9.23
CA PHE A 244 11.57 -13.17 8.01
C PHE A 244 10.70 -12.80 6.81
N LEU A 245 9.37 -12.86 6.94
CA LEU A 245 8.43 -12.58 5.86
C LEU A 245 8.49 -11.11 5.42
N VAL A 246 8.59 -10.17 6.36
CA VAL A 246 8.77 -8.75 6.04
C VAL A 246 10.09 -8.55 5.31
N ALA A 247 11.19 -9.07 5.83
CA ALA A 247 12.50 -8.98 5.18
C ALA A 247 12.51 -9.65 3.80
N HIS A 248 11.79 -10.76 3.64
CA HIS A 248 11.64 -11.44 2.35
C HIS A 248 10.89 -10.57 1.34
N CYS A 249 9.70 -10.04 1.71
CA CYS A 249 8.89 -9.20 0.83
C CYS A 249 9.59 -7.91 0.39
N THR A 250 10.43 -7.35 1.27
CA THR A 250 11.05 -6.03 1.07
C THR A 250 12.44 -6.08 0.43
N GLN A 251 12.85 -7.26 -0.08
CA GLN A 251 14.06 -7.37 -0.88
C GLN A 251 13.94 -6.52 -2.16
N ALA A 252 15.04 -5.93 -2.58
CA ALA A 252 15.09 -5.11 -3.80
C ALA A 252 14.52 -5.82 -5.04
N ALA A 253 14.64 -7.16 -5.09
CA ALA A 253 14.09 -7.98 -6.16
C ALA A 253 12.57 -7.93 -6.29
N PHE A 254 11.83 -7.63 -5.22
CA PHE A 254 10.37 -7.60 -5.19
C PHE A 254 9.78 -6.18 -5.09
N THR A 255 10.62 -5.16 -5.19
CA THR A 255 10.21 -3.78 -4.94
C THR A 255 10.33 -2.90 -6.18
N CYS A 256 9.56 -1.82 -6.20
CA CYS A 256 9.80 -0.66 -7.04
C CYS A 256 9.82 0.62 -6.20
N ARG A 257 10.37 1.70 -6.76
CA ARG A 257 10.40 3.02 -6.12
C ARG A 257 10.03 4.09 -7.14
N LEU A 258 9.14 4.99 -6.75
CA LEU A 258 8.73 6.14 -7.54
C LEU A 258 9.26 7.41 -6.91
N ARG A 259 10.00 8.19 -7.70
CA ARG A 259 10.29 9.58 -7.39
C ARG A 259 9.10 10.42 -7.85
N TRP A 260 8.54 11.19 -6.93
CA TRP A 260 7.39 12.01 -7.21
C TRP A 260 7.74 13.30 -7.96
N GLU A 261 6.82 13.69 -8.83
CA GLU A 261 6.76 15.01 -9.46
C GLU A 261 5.39 15.62 -9.19
N ALA A 262 5.29 16.96 -9.15
CA ALA A 262 4.01 17.63 -8.99
C ALA A 262 3.08 17.28 -10.16
N GLY A 263 1.80 17.03 -9.87
CA GLY A 263 0.82 16.56 -10.85
C GLY A 263 0.80 15.05 -11.08
N MET A 264 1.72 14.28 -10.47
CA MET A 264 1.60 12.81 -10.52
C MET A 264 0.44 12.30 -9.69
N VAL A 265 -0.15 11.19 -10.15
CA VAL A 265 -1.10 10.37 -9.39
C VAL A 265 -0.59 8.93 -9.43
N ALA A 266 -0.52 8.29 -8.27
CA ALA A 266 -0.25 6.85 -8.18
C ALA A 266 -1.40 6.13 -7.49
N LEU A 267 -1.67 4.91 -7.96
CA LEU A 267 -2.62 4.00 -7.36
C LEU A 267 -1.92 2.69 -7.00
N TRP A 268 -2.32 2.09 -5.90
CA TRP A 268 -1.84 0.75 -5.55
C TRP A 268 -2.93 -0.09 -4.90
N ASP A 269 -2.74 -1.40 -5.03
CA ASP A 269 -3.63 -2.40 -4.47
C ASP A 269 -3.09 -2.89 -3.13
N ASN A 270 -3.71 -2.45 -2.03
CA ASN A 270 -3.36 -2.84 -0.67
C ASN A 270 -3.56 -4.33 -0.40
N ARG A 271 -4.27 -5.03 -1.28
CA ARG A 271 -4.53 -6.47 -1.16
C ARG A 271 -3.34 -7.32 -1.59
N ALA A 272 -2.40 -6.74 -2.37
CA ALA A 272 -1.26 -7.45 -2.93
C ALA A 272 0.09 -6.73 -2.75
N ALA A 273 0.09 -5.52 -2.19
CA ALA A 273 1.30 -4.72 -2.03
C ALA A 273 1.41 -4.08 -0.64
N MET A 274 2.64 -4.00 -0.13
CA MET A 274 3.04 -3.09 0.93
C MET A 274 3.66 -1.84 0.33
N HIS A 275 3.69 -0.76 1.11
CA HIS A 275 4.38 0.46 0.71
C HIS A 275 5.08 1.17 1.87
N LEU A 276 5.99 2.07 1.53
CA LEU A 276 6.84 2.82 2.45
C LEU A 276 7.12 4.21 1.86
N GLY A 277 6.90 5.26 2.63
CA GLY A 277 7.31 6.64 2.33
C GLY A 277 8.39 7.11 3.30
N PRO A 278 9.69 7.13 2.92
CA PRO A 278 10.75 7.56 3.83
C PRO A 278 10.63 9.04 4.18
N ASN A 279 10.96 9.38 5.43
CA ASN A 279 11.06 10.77 5.89
C ASN A 279 12.50 11.28 5.70
N ASP A 280 12.90 11.47 4.45
CA ASP A 280 14.26 11.83 4.03
C ASP A 280 14.33 13.21 3.32
N TYR A 281 13.38 14.11 3.64
CA TYR A 281 13.24 15.42 3.02
C TYR A 281 13.02 16.55 4.05
N ASP A 282 13.81 16.57 5.12
CA ASP A 282 13.76 17.63 6.14
C ASP A 282 14.04 19.02 5.53
N GLY A 283 13.28 20.00 5.98
CA GLY A 283 13.36 21.37 5.47
C GLY A 283 12.56 21.64 4.20
N TYR A 284 11.86 20.65 3.66
CA TYR A 284 11.01 20.81 2.49
C TYR A 284 9.56 20.45 2.80
N ARG A 285 8.63 21.19 2.19
CA ARG A 285 7.21 20.92 2.24
C ARG A 285 6.86 19.79 1.27
N ARG A 286 5.93 18.90 1.68
CA ARG A 286 5.34 17.88 0.81
C ARG A 286 3.83 17.91 1.02
N GLU A 287 3.09 18.15 -0.07
CA GLU A 287 1.63 18.19 -0.06
C GLU A 287 1.07 17.16 -1.01
N MET A 288 0.35 16.20 -0.46
CA MET A 288 -0.32 15.15 -1.21
C MET A 288 -1.74 14.95 -0.67
N TYR A 289 -2.59 14.35 -1.50
CA TYR A 289 -3.96 14.03 -1.12
C TYR A 289 -4.28 12.60 -1.53
N ARG A 290 -5.01 11.92 -0.66
CA ARG A 290 -5.35 10.51 -0.79
C ARG A 290 -6.87 10.32 -0.83
N THR A 291 -7.35 9.40 -1.70
CA THR A 291 -8.63 8.72 -1.57
C THR A 291 -8.37 7.22 -1.41
N THR A 292 -9.26 6.52 -0.71
CA THR A 292 -9.10 5.08 -0.47
C THR A 292 -10.45 4.40 -0.64
N THR A 293 -10.48 3.29 -1.40
CA THR A 293 -11.73 2.52 -1.58
C THR A 293 -11.87 1.43 -0.53
N ALA A 294 -13.12 1.14 -0.17
CA ALA A 294 -13.46 0.03 0.71
C ALA A 294 -13.01 -1.30 0.08
N GLY A 295 -12.50 -2.17 0.91
CA GLY A 295 -12.18 -3.54 0.53
C GLY A 295 -13.21 -4.52 1.07
N THR A 296 -12.85 -5.79 1.05
CA THR A 296 -13.63 -6.89 1.59
C THR A 296 -12.81 -7.64 2.64
N LYS A 297 -13.50 -8.41 3.46
CA LYS A 297 -12.83 -9.27 4.43
C LYS A 297 -11.84 -10.20 3.71
N PRO A 298 -10.55 -10.22 4.12
CA PRO A 298 -9.55 -11.11 3.54
C PRO A 298 -9.89 -12.58 3.72
N VAL A 299 -9.72 -13.36 2.66
CA VAL A 299 -9.93 -14.82 2.62
C VAL A 299 -8.72 -15.54 2.07
#